data_21cd115bb081666669bb2790cbc3e974
#
_entry.id   21cd115bb081666669bb2790cbc3e974
#
_cell.length_a   1.000
_cell.length_b   1.000
_cell.length_c   1.000
_cell.angle_alpha   90.00
_cell.angle_beta   90.00
_cell.angle_gamma   90.00
#
_symmetry.space_group_name_H-M   'P 1'
#
loop_
_entity.id
_entity.type
_entity.pdbx_description
1 polymer ?
#
loop_
_entity_poly.entity_id
_entity_poly.type
_entity_poly.pdbx_seq_one_letter_code
_entity_poly.pdbx_strand_id
1 'polypeptide(L)'
;GYRARNAEALLDEVEMLHKDYGITYISFQDDLLMTSVEHTEEVCRAFEKRNLPVKWNCNGRLNYCSKELLQFMKDTGCVFINYGIEAMDNEVLKRMKKGLRTEKVIQGIEETLEVGISPGLNMLFGNYADSRETMKKAVDFLIKYDDFSQQRTIRPVTPYPGSPLYYDAIRMGLLDGVEDFYENKHLNSDLLCVNFTELSDDEFYDCLEWANKTLLENYHKESHKRVMNQIEDIYQNRDSTFRGFRHAASPTTGHVTMMS
;
A
#
# COMPACT_ATOMS: atom_id res chain seq x y z
N GLY A 1 -8.35 -22.55 6.28
CA GLY A 1 -7.08 -22.13 6.86
C GLY A 1 -6.18 -21.54 5.79
N TYR A 2 -5.30 -20.62 6.16
CA TYR A 2 -4.32 -20.03 5.27
C TYR A 2 -3.31 -21.09 4.78
N ARG A 3 -2.90 -21.02 3.52
CA ARG A 3 -1.89 -21.90 2.93
C ARG A 3 -0.79 -21.04 2.33
N ALA A 4 0.44 -21.18 2.85
CA ALA A 4 1.64 -20.55 2.32
C ALA A 4 2.50 -21.58 1.56
N ARG A 5 3.20 -21.16 0.53
CA ARG A 5 4.26 -21.95 -0.10
C ARG A 5 5.46 -22.01 0.83
N ASN A 6 6.19 -23.10 0.77
CA ASN A 6 7.49 -23.23 1.42
C ASN A 6 8.46 -22.19 0.83
N ALA A 7 9.22 -21.50 1.67
CA ALA A 7 10.17 -20.46 1.26
C ALA A 7 11.23 -20.97 0.26
N GLU A 8 11.75 -22.18 0.44
CA GLU A 8 12.71 -22.75 -0.50
C GLU A 8 12.09 -22.96 -1.90
N ALA A 9 10.88 -23.55 -1.99
CA ALA A 9 10.20 -23.74 -3.26
C ALA A 9 9.79 -22.40 -3.93
N LEU A 10 9.49 -21.38 -3.15
CA LEU A 10 9.25 -20.04 -3.66
C LEU A 10 10.51 -19.45 -4.29
N LEU A 11 11.64 -19.58 -3.61
CA LEU A 11 12.92 -19.04 -4.08
C LEU A 11 13.55 -19.88 -5.20
N ASP A 12 13.22 -21.16 -5.34
CA ASP A 12 13.59 -21.97 -6.53
C ASP A 12 12.98 -21.37 -7.80
N GLU A 13 11.71 -20.93 -7.73
CA GLU A 13 11.06 -20.25 -8.84
C GLU A 13 11.67 -18.87 -9.12
N VAL A 14 11.94 -18.05 -8.10
CA VAL A 14 12.61 -16.76 -8.25
C VAL A 14 13.99 -16.92 -8.89
N GLU A 15 14.77 -17.91 -8.45
CA GLU A 15 16.08 -18.20 -8.99
C GLU A 15 16.02 -18.62 -10.46
N MET A 16 15.07 -19.49 -10.82
CA MET A 16 14.80 -19.89 -12.20
C MET A 16 14.43 -18.68 -13.06
N LEU A 17 13.50 -17.85 -12.62
CA LEU A 17 13.10 -16.63 -13.32
C LEU A 17 14.29 -15.69 -13.55
N HIS A 18 15.16 -15.55 -12.56
CA HIS A 18 16.36 -14.75 -12.70
C HIS A 18 17.37 -15.35 -13.70
N LYS A 19 17.69 -16.64 -13.56
CA LYS A 19 18.72 -17.30 -14.37
C LYS A 19 18.30 -17.50 -15.82
N ASP A 20 17.06 -17.94 -16.05
CA ASP A 20 16.59 -18.34 -17.37
C ASP A 20 16.00 -17.17 -18.18
N TYR A 21 15.45 -16.16 -17.49
CA TYR A 21 14.74 -15.04 -18.12
C TYR A 21 15.35 -13.67 -17.79
N GLY A 22 16.37 -13.59 -16.95
CA GLY A 22 17.01 -12.31 -16.59
C GLY A 22 16.14 -11.40 -15.73
N ILE A 23 15.13 -11.94 -15.05
CA ILE A 23 14.24 -11.15 -14.18
C ILE A 23 15.02 -10.62 -12.97
N THR A 24 14.91 -9.31 -12.71
CA THR A 24 15.59 -8.61 -11.62
C THR A 24 14.64 -7.98 -10.60
N TYR A 25 13.34 -8.07 -10.87
CA TYR A 25 12.29 -7.56 -9.97
C TYR A 25 11.13 -8.54 -9.90
N ILE A 26 10.74 -8.89 -8.66
CA ILE A 26 9.61 -9.79 -8.38
C ILE A 26 8.55 -9.03 -7.57
N SER A 27 7.33 -9.06 -8.06
CA SER A 27 6.16 -8.62 -7.30
C SER A 27 5.40 -9.83 -6.79
N PHE A 28 5.47 -10.09 -5.48
CA PHE A 28 4.67 -11.13 -4.85
C PHE A 28 3.22 -10.68 -4.77
N GLN A 29 2.34 -11.32 -5.56
CA GLN A 29 0.92 -10.99 -5.66
C GLN A 29 0.05 -11.77 -4.65
N ASP A 30 0.69 -12.47 -3.71
CA ASP A 30 -0.02 -13.12 -2.62
C ASP A 30 -0.83 -12.09 -1.83
N ASP A 31 -2.03 -12.47 -1.36
CA ASP A 31 -2.85 -11.60 -0.51
C ASP A 31 -2.06 -11.13 0.71
N LEU A 32 -1.14 -11.97 1.19
CA LEU A 32 -0.27 -11.66 2.31
C LEU A 32 0.97 -12.55 2.34
N LEU A 33 2.13 -12.02 1.97
CA LEU A 33 3.42 -12.72 2.16
C LEU A 33 3.82 -12.72 3.65
N MET A 34 3.66 -11.58 4.33
CA MET A 34 3.95 -11.43 5.76
C MET A 34 2.85 -12.08 6.62
N THR A 35 2.70 -13.41 6.54
CA THR A 35 1.67 -14.16 7.29
C THR A 35 2.00 -14.29 8.77
N SER A 36 3.29 -14.34 9.09
CA SER A 36 3.87 -14.29 10.44
C SER A 36 5.30 -13.77 10.36
N VAL A 37 5.89 -13.46 11.51
CA VAL A 37 7.31 -13.06 11.60
C VAL A 37 8.19 -14.21 11.12
N GLU A 38 7.95 -15.42 11.60
CA GLU A 38 8.74 -16.63 11.30
C GLU A 38 8.77 -16.93 9.80
N HIS A 39 7.59 -16.92 9.14
CA HIS A 39 7.50 -17.17 7.70
C HIS A 39 8.23 -16.09 6.90
N THR A 40 8.10 -14.82 7.28
CA THR A 40 8.79 -13.71 6.62
C THR A 40 10.31 -13.85 6.74
N GLU A 41 10.80 -14.22 7.93
CA GLU A 41 12.22 -14.50 8.14
C GLU A 41 12.72 -15.71 7.32
N GLU A 42 11.91 -16.77 7.19
CA GLU A 42 12.26 -17.92 6.35
C GLU A 42 12.43 -17.51 4.88
N VAL A 43 11.54 -16.66 4.36
CA VAL A 43 11.67 -16.10 3.00
C VAL A 43 12.94 -15.26 2.87
N CYS A 44 13.23 -14.37 3.84
CA CYS A 44 14.45 -13.56 3.85
C CYS A 44 15.72 -14.43 3.90
N ARG A 45 15.77 -15.45 4.77
CA ARG A 45 16.93 -16.40 4.83
C ARG A 45 17.13 -17.15 3.51
N ALA A 46 16.03 -17.50 2.83
CA ALA A 46 16.10 -18.17 1.54
C ALA A 46 16.63 -17.24 0.42
N PHE A 47 16.31 -15.93 0.45
CA PHE A 47 16.94 -14.93 -0.41
C PHE A 47 18.43 -14.75 -0.09
N GLU A 48 18.77 -14.57 1.18
CA GLU A 48 20.16 -14.39 1.64
C GLU A 48 21.04 -15.57 1.22
N LYS A 49 20.58 -16.81 1.45
CA LYS A 49 21.29 -18.04 1.09
C LYS A 49 21.61 -18.11 -0.41
N ARG A 50 20.69 -17.65 -1.28
CA ARG A 50 20.88 -17.68 -2.73
C ARG A 50 21.62 -16.47 -3.28
N ASN A 51 21.73 -15.39 -2.48
CA ASN A 51 22.38 -14.12 -2.86
C ASN A 51 21.96 -13.63 -4.25
N LEU A 52 20.66 -13.65 -4.53
CA LEU A 52 20.12 -13.25 -5.82
C LEU A 52 20.08 -11.71 -5.94
N PRO A 53 20.56 -11.12 -7.05
CA PRO A 53 20.49 -9.67 -7.28
C PRO A 53 19.10 -9.24 -7.76
N VAL A 54 18.07 -9.63 -7.02
CA VAL A 54 16.66 -9.41 -7.33
C VAL A 54 16.06 -8.47 -6.31
N LYS A 55 15.33 -7.46 -6.77
CA LYS A 55 14.48 -6.63 -5.92
C LYS A 55 13.09 -7.22 -5.86
N TRP A 56 12.39 -7.00 -4.74
CA TRP A 56 11.06 -7.56 -4.57
C TRP A 56 10.14 -6.67 -3.74
N ASN A 57 8.84 -6.88 -3.89
CA ASN A 57 7.80 -6.28 -3.07
C ASN A 57 6.79 -7.32 -2.60
N CYS A 58 5.99 -6.97 -1.62
CA CYS A 58 4.93 -7.83 -1.13
C CYS A 58 3.79 -7.05 -0.46
N ASN A 59 2.67 -7.74 -0.18
CA ASN A 59 1.66 -7.29 0.76
C ASN A 59 2.05 -7.70 2.19
N GLY A 60 1.88 -6.77 3.13
CA GLY A 60 2.28 -6.94 4.51
C GLY A 60 1.27 -6.49 5.55
N ARG A 61 1.51 -6.88 6.79
CA ARG A 61 0.75 -6.47 7.97
C ARG A 61 1.62 -5.74 8.97
N LEU A 62 1.21 -4.56 9.39
CA LEU A 62 1.90 -3.76 10.40
C LEU A 62 2.00 -4.44 11.76
N ASN A 63 1.09 -5.39 12.07
CA ASN A 63 1.15 -6.17 13.30
C ASN A 63 2.42 -7.01 13.43
N TYR A 64 3.01 -7.41 12.31
CA TYR A 64 4.23 -8.24 12.25
C TYR A 64 5.51 -7.43 12.00
N CYS A 65 5.39 -6.10 11.87
CA CYS A 65 6.55 -5.25 11.66
C CYS A 65 7.34 -5.06 12.97
N SER A 66 8.65 -5.26 12.85
CA SER A 66 9.66 -4.73 13.76
C SER A 66 10.81 -4.17 12.92
N LYS A 67 11.58 -3.25 13.48
CA LYS A 67 12.72 -2.65 12.76
C LYS A 67 13.71 -3.70 12.29
N GLU A 68 13.97 -4.74 13.10
CA GLU A 68 14.89 -5.84 12.80
C GLU A 68 14.40 -6.64 11.59
N LEU A 69 13.11 -7.02 11.57
CA LEU A 69 12.53 -7.76 10.45
C LEU A 69 12.53 -6.92 9.17
N LEU A 70 12.14 -5.65 9.26
CA LEU A 70 12.14 -4.73 8.12
C LEU A 70 13.55 -4.51 7.56
N GLN A 71 14.57 -4.40 8.44
CA GLN A 71 15.96 -4.31 8.01
C GLN A 71 16.38 -5.59 7.28
N PHE A 72 16.05 -6.77 7.80
CA PHE A 72 16.34 -8.02 7.13
C PHE A 72 15.65 -8.14 5.76
N MET A 73 14.37 -7.72 5.65
CA MET A 73 13.68 -7.64 4.36
C MET A 73 14.41 -6.70 3.40
N LYS A 74 14.85 -5.53 3.87
CA LYS A 74 15.62 -4.57 3.07
C LYS A 74 16.93 -5.15 2.56
N ASP A 75 17.69 -5.81 3.42
CA ASP A 75 19.00 -6.38 3.10
C ASP A 75 18.89 -7.50 2.05
N THR A 76 17.76 -8.19 2.02
CA THR A 76 17.45 -9.25 1.02
C THR A 76 16.77 -8.72 -0.24
N GLY A 77 16.63 -7.41 -0.38
CA GLY A 77 16.17 -6.77 -1.61
C GLY A 77 14.73 -6.27 -1.62
N CYS A 78 14.00 -6.31 -0.49
CA CYS A 78 12.69 -5.70 -0.40
C CYS A 78 12.76 -4.18 -0.60
N VAL A 79 11.94 -3.65 -1.51
CA VAL A 79 11.92 -2.22 -1.83
C VAL A 79 10.57 -1.57 -1.55
N PHE A 80 9.50 -2.37 -1.44
CA PHE A 80 8.15 -1.88 -1.22
C PHE A 80 7.32 -2.92 -0.46
N ILE A 81 6.56 -2.47 0.54
CA ILE A 81 5.59 -3.28 1.26
C ILE A 81 4.23 -2.57 1.22
N ASN A 82 3.24 -3.25 0.66
CA ASN A 82 1.89 -2.73 0.56
C ASN A 82 1.10 -3.06 1.84
N TYR A 83 0.78 -2.05 2.65
CA TYR A 83 0.04 -2.22 3.89
C TYR A 83 -1.44 -1.84 3.72
N GLY A 84 -2.32 -2.75 4.09
CA GLY A 84 -3.74 -2.43 4.29
C GLY A 84 -3.94 -1.80 5.66
N ILE A 85 -3.98 -0.47 5.73
CA ILE A 85 -4.21 0.30 6.96
C ILE A 85 -5.71 0.47 7.18
N GLU A 86 -6.40 0.85 6.14
CA GLU A 86 -7.84 1.05 5.96
C GLU A 86 -8.37 2.33 6.60
N ALA A 87 -7.99 2.67 7.85
CA ALA A 87 -8.43 3.88 8.53
C ALA A 87 -7.41 4.40 9.54
N MET A 88 -7.43 5.70 9.81
CA MET A 88 -6.63 6.35 10.87
C MET A 88 -7.51 6.79 12.04
N ASP A 89 -8.47 5.93 12.41
CA ASP A 89 -9.31 6.12 13.58
C ASP A 89 -9.51 4.79 14.31
N ASN A 90 -9.30 4.79 15.62
CA ASN A 90 -9.34 3.57 16.43
C ASN A 90 -10.75 2.95 16.56
N GLU A 91 -11.82 3.77 16.51
CA GLU A 91 -13.18 3.24 16.53
C GLU A 91 -13.55 2.57 15.20
N VAL A 92 -13.17 3.17 14.08
CA VAL A 92 -13.33 2.58 12.74
C VAL A 92 -12.57 1.26 12.66
N LEU A 93 -11.27 1.24 12.99
CA LEU A 93 -10.44 0.03 12.99
C LEU A 93 -11.00 -1.08 13.89
N LYS A 94 -11.57 -0.71 15.05
CA LYS A 94 -12.21 -1.65 15.96
C LYS A 94 -13.47 -2.26 15.36
N ARG A 95 -14.35 -1.44 14.73
CA ARG A 95 -15.57 -1.92 14.08
C ARG A 95 -15.28 -2.83 12.91
N MET A 96 -14.24 -2.54 12.15
CA MET A 96 -13.73 -3.40 11.08
C MET A 96 -13.10 -4.71 11.59
N LYS A 97 -12.88 -4.84 12.90
CA LYS A 97 -12.15 -5.96 13.51
C LYS A 97 -10.74 -6.14 12.91
N LYS A 98 -10.09 -5.02 12.57
CA LYS A 98 -8.77 -5.02 11.91
C LYS A 98 -7.66 -5.57 12.83
N GLY A 99 -7.87 -5.52 14.17
CA GLY A 99 -6.86 -5.92 15.14
C GLY A 99 -5.62 -5.02 15.13
N LEU A 100 -5.77 -3.76 14.70
CA LEU A 100 -4.73 -2.77 14.56
C LEU A 100 -5.15 -1.49 15.29
N ARG A 101 -4.19 -0.72 15.79
CA ARG A 101 -4.40 0.59 16.40
C ARG A 101 -3.55 1.63 15.68
N THR A 102 -4.00 2.88 15.68
CA THR A 102 -3.33 3.98 14.99
C THR A 102 -1.89 4.19 15.44
N GLU A 103 -1.59 3.98 16.73
CA GLU A 103 -0.24 4.09 17.28
C GLU A 103 0.71 3.04 16.68
N LYS A 104 0.21 1.80 16.50
CA LYS A 104 0.99 0.72 15.86
C LYS A 104 1.15 0.96 14.36
N VAL A 105 0.15 1.57 13.71
CA VAL A 105 0.26 2.00 12.31
C VAL A 105 1.39 3.01 12.16
N ILE A 106 1.37 4.07 12.97
CA ILE A 106 2.40 5.12 12.93
C ILE A 106 3.79 4.52 13.14
N GLN A 107 3.97 3.74 14.21
CA GLN A 107 5.24 3.09 14.50
C GLN A 107 5.74 2.24 13.32
N GLY A 108 4.91 1.35 12.79
CA GLY A 108 5.35 0.45 11.70
C GLY A 108 5.66 1.17 10.39
N ILE A 109 4.97 2.28 10.09
CA ILE A 109 5.26 3.11 8.92
C ILE A 109 6.55 3.90 9.11
N GLU A 110 6.78 4.48 10.30
CA GLU A 110 8.03 5.19 10.61
C GLU A 110 9.24 4.23 10.53
N GLU A 111 9.14 3.03 11.11
CA GLU A 111 10.18 2.00 11.02
C GLU A 111 10.44 1.55 9.57
N THR A 112 9.38 1.40 8.75
CA THR A 112 9.49 1.01 7.33
C THR A 112 10.23 2.08 6.52
N LEU A 113 9.89 3.35 6.73
CA LEU A 113 10.56 4.48 6.07
C LEU A 113 12.02 4.62 6.55
N GLU A 114 12.29 4.42 7.84
CA GLU A 114 13.64 4.54 8.43
C GLU A 114 14.62 3.53 7.83
N VAL A 115 14.20 2.29 7.59
CA VAL A 115 15.04 1.29 6.92
C VAL A 115 15.13 1.49 5.40
N GLY A 116 14.40 2.46 4.84
CA GLY A 116 14.42 2.80 3.42
C GLY A 116 13.61 1.82 2.54
N ILE A 117 12.55 1.24 3.07
CA ILE A 117 11.52 0.54 2.31
C ILE A 117 10.36 1.52 2.08
N SER A 118 9.82 1.56 0.86
CA SER A 118 8.65 2.38 0.55
C SER A 118 7.36 1.69 1.04
N PRO A 119 6.52 2.35 1.87
CA PRO A 119 5.26 1.78 2.30
C PRO A 119 4.12 2.11 1.33
N GLY A 120 3.34 1.12 0.94
CA GLY A 120 2.00 1.31 0.41
C GLY A 120 1.04 1.62 1.56
N LEU A 121 0.32 2.73 1.48
CA LEU A 121 -0.57 3.21 2.54
C LEU A 121 -2.03 3.11 2.09
N ASN A 122 -2.58 1.88 2.02
CA ASN A 122 -3.94 1.69 1.54
C ASN A 122 -4.96 2.15 2.59
N MET A 123 -5.84 3.06 2.16
CA MET A 123 -6.95 3.60 2.93
C MET A 123 -8.26 3.37 2.22
N LEU A 124 -9.29 3.04 3.00
CA LEU A 124 -10.66 2.93 2.54
C LEU A 124 -11.53 3.93 3.31
N PHE A 125 -12.64 4.32 2.71
CA PHE A 125 -13.65 5.16 3.33
C PHE A 125 -15.04 4.57 3.13
N GLY A 126 -15.90 4.73 4.14
CA GLY A 126 -17.27 4.23 4.07
C GLY A 126 -17.55 3.01 4.94
N ASN A 127 -16.65 2.70 5.89
CA ASN A 127 -16.91 1.75 6.95
C ASN A 127 -17.84 2.33 8.01
N TYR A 128 -18.39 1.48 8.88
CA TYR A 128 -19.11 1.93 10.06
C TYR A 128 -18.27 2.90 10.90
N ALA A 129 -18.88 3.99 11.33
CA ALA A 129 -18.27 5.10 12.08
C ALA A 129 -17.33 6.00 11.26
N ASP A 130 -17.21 5.81 9.96
CA ASP A 130 -16.55 6.81 9.13
C ASP A 130 -17.37 8.10 9.05
N SER A 131 -16.66 9.22 9.00
CA SER A 131 -17.19 10.57 9.02
C SER A 131 -16.22 11.53 8.31
N ARG A 132 -16.63 12.78 8.12
CA ARG A 132 -15.71 13.83 7.60
C ARG A 132 -14.45 13.97 8.44
N GLU A 133 -14.54 13.77 9.76
CA GLU A 133 -13.40 13.86 10.66
C GLU A 133 -12.44 12.67 10.47
N THR A 134 -12.95 11.43 10.35
CA THR A 134 -12.09 10.26 10.11
C THR A 134 -11.42 10.33 8.75
N MET A 135 -12.11 10.84 7.72
CA MET A 135 -11.51 11.13 6.41
C MET A 135 -10.35 12.13 6.53
N LYS A 136 -10.56 13.22 7.28
CA LYS A 136 -9.50 14.22 7.49
C LYS A 136 -8.27 13.60 8.16
N LYS A 137 -8.45 12.77 9.19
CA LYS A 137 -7.33 12.05 9.84
C LYS A 137 -6.57 11.17 8.85
N ALA A 138 -7.28 10.48 7.95
CA ALA A 138 -6.67 9.64 6.92
C ALA A 138 -5.86 10.48 5.91
N VAL A 139 -6.40 11.61 5.44
CA VAL A 139 -5.70 12.52 4.52
C VAL A 139 -4.46 13.13 5.18
N ASP A 140 -4.59 13.65 6.42
CA ASP A 140 -3.46 14.22 7.17
C ASP A 140 -2.32 13.19 7.36
N PHE A 141 -2.67 11.93 7.65
CA PHE A 141 -1.72 10.84 7.76
C PHE A 141 -1.03 10.52 6.42
N LEU A 142 -1.80 10.39 5.34
CA LEU A 142 -1.25 10.10 4.02
C LEU A 142 -0.29 11.20 3.55
N ILE A 143 -0.60 12.47 3.80
CA ILE A 143 0.28 13.59 3.47
C ILE A 143 1.55 13.55 4.32
N LYS A 144 1.41 13.30 5.63
CA LYS A 144 2.56 13.29 6.56
C LYS A 144 3.59 12.22 6.21
N TYR A 145 3.13 11.03 5.80
CA TYR A 145 3.98 9.87 5.54
C TYR A 145 4.15 9.55 4.05
N ASP A 146 3.84 10.51 3.17
CA ASP A 146 4.03 10.35 1.73
C ASP A 146 5.52 10.37 1.36
N ASP A 147 6.02 9.29 0.83
CA ASP A 147 7.37 9.20 0.27
C ASP A 147 7.42 9.63 -1.20
N PHE A 148 6.28 9.98 -1.78
CA PHE A 148 6.07 10.38 -3.17
C PHE A 148 6.53 9.34 -4.21
N SER A 149 6.61 8.08 -3.82
CA SER A 149 6.93 6.98 -4.73
C SER A 149 5.77 6.66 -5.69
N GLN A 150 4.55 6.95 -5.29
CA GLN A 150 3.33 6.73 -6.04
C GLN A 150 2.24 7.73 -5.66
N GLN A 151 1.30 7.95 -6.56
CA GLN A 151 0.09 8.70 -6.26
C GLN A 151 -0.77 7.90 -5.27
N ARG A 152 -1.31 8.59 -4.27
CA ARG A 152 -2.18 7.98 -3.26
C ARG A 152 -3.59 8.49 -3.42
N THR A 153 -4.55 7.58 -3.30
CA THR A 153 -5.99 7.90 -3.30
C THR A 153 -6.69 7.08 -2.23
N ILE A 154 -7.84 7.58 -1.78
CA ILE A 154 -8.74 6.86 -0.88
C ILE A 154 -9.90 6.34 -1.72
N ARG A 155 -10.27 5.09 -1.54
CA ARG A 155 -11.38 4.44 -2.24
C ARG A 155 -12.54 4.14 -1.30
N PRO A 156 -13.78 4.06 -1.82
CA PRO A 156 -14.89 3.55 -1.03
C PRO A 156 -14.67 2.08 -0.66
N VAL A 157 -15.15 1.71 0.53
CA VAL A 157 -15.20 0.31 0.91
C VAL A 157 -16.19 -0.45 0.02
N THR A 158 -15.80 -1.64 -0.43
CA THR A 158 -16.63 -2.49 -1.28
C THR A 158 -16.99 -3.78 -0.53
N PRO A 159 -18.27 -4.07 -0.31
CA PRO A 159 -18.71 -5.30 0.35
C PRO A 159 -18.75 -6.47 -0.63
N TYR A 160 -17.58 -7.03 -0.97
CA TYR A 160 -17.50 -8.15 -1.90
C TYR A 160 -18.29 -9.38 -1.41
N PRO A 161 -19.00 -10.08 -2.32
CA PRO A 161 -19.76 -11.29 -2.00
C PRO A 161 -18.93 -12.30 -1.20
N GLY A 162 -19.52 -12.80 -0.11
CA GLY A 162 -18.86 -13.73 0.82
C GLY A 162 -18.13 -13.05 2.00
N SER A 163 -17.93 -11.73 1.96
CA SER A 163 -17.37 -10.99 3.10
C SER A 163 -18.41 -10.75 4.21
N PRO A 164 -18.00 -10.58 5.48
CA PRO A 164 -18.94 -10.20 6.54
C PRO A 164 -19.72 -8.92 6.19
N LEU A 165 -19.05 -7.95 5.59
CA LEU A 165 -19.66 -6.67 5.21
C LEU A 165 -20.74 -6.83 4.12
N TYR A 166 -20.56 -7.80 3.21
CA TYR A 166 -21.58 -8.16 2.23
C TYR A 166 -22.86 -8.66 2.89
N TYR A 167 -22.72 -9.57 3.87
CA TYR A 167 -23.89 -10.09 4.59
C TYR A 167 -24.55 -9.02 5.47
N ASP A 168 -23.77 -8.05 5.96
CA ASP A 168 -24.32 -6.88 6.65
C ASP A 168 -25.15 -6.02 5.69
N ALA A 169 -24.64 -5.75 4.49
CA ALA A 169 -25.37 -5.00 3.46
C ALA A 169 -26.71 -5.66 3.09
N ILE A 170 -26.72 -6.99 2.94
CA ILE A 170 -27.97 -7.76 2.71
C ILE A 170 -28.93 -7.58 3.91
N ARG A 171 -28.46 -7.73 5.15
CA ARG A 171 -29.31 -7.60 6.34
C ARG A 171 -29.90 -6.18 6.50
N MET A 172 -29.19 -5.18 6.04
CA MET A 172 -29.63 -3.79 6.07
C MET A 172 -30.53 -3.41 4.87
N GLY A 173 -30.75 -4.32 3.91
CA GLY A 173 -31.51 -4.03 2.69
C GLY A 173 -30.78 -3.09 1.72
N LEU A 174 -29.46 -3.00 1.79
CA LEU A 174 -28.63 -2.18 0.91
C LEU A 174 -28.20 -2.94 -0.34
N LEU A 175 -28.29 -4.28 -0.31
CA LEU A 175 -27.99 -5.21 -1.39
C LEU A 175 -29.03 -6.34 -1.42
N ASP A 176 -29.47 -6.73 -2.62
CA ASP A 176 -30.44 -7.81 -2.83
C ASP A 176 -29.77 -9.15 -3.19
N GLY A 177 -28.45 -9.20 -3.28
CA GLY A 177 -27.70 -10.43 -3.57
C GLY A 177 -26.51 -10.22 -4.48
N VAL A 178 -25.95 -11.34 -4.95
CA VAL A 178 -24.75 -11.35 -5.79
C VAL A 178 -25.00 -10.69 -7.14
N GLU A 179 -26.17 -10.94 -7.75
CA GLU A 179 -26.56 -10.36 -9.04
C GLU A 179 -26.68 -8.85 -8.93
N ASP A 180 -27.41 -8.35 -7.92
CA ASP A 180 -27.52 -6.90 -7.64
C ASP A 180 -26.14 -6.25 -7.41
N PHE A 181 -25.25 -6.95 -6.70
CA PHE A 181 -23.88 -6.46 -6.48
C PHE A 181 -23.15 -6.25 -7.80
N TYR A 182 -23.09 -7.25 -8.69
CA TYR A 182 -22.28 -7.17 -9.92
C TYR A 182 -22.95 -6.37 -11.04
N GLU A 183 -24.27 -6.38 -11.13
CA GLU A 183 -24.96 -5.77 -12.27
C GLU A 183 -25.41 -4.32 -11.99
N ASN A 184 -25.69 -3.99 -10.73
CA ASN A 184 -26.27 -2.68 -10.40
C ASN A 184 -25.40 -1.81 -9.49
N LYS A 185 -24.67 -2.40 -8.56
CA LYS A 185 -24.01 -1.66 -7.47
C LYS A 185 -22.52 -1.50 -7.66
N HIS A 186 -21.80 -2.53 -8.04
CA HIS A 186 -20.34 -2.49 -8.18
C HIS A 186 -19.93 -2.29 -9.65
N LEU A 187 -20.25 -1.14 -10.20
CA LEU A 187 -19.91 -0.80 -11.59
C LEU A 187 -18.49 -0.27 -11.74
N ASN A 188 -17.97 0.34 -10.70
CA ASN A 188 -16.62 0.91 -10.65
C ASN A 188 -16.10 0.91 -9.20
N SER A 189 -14.88 0.42 -8.99
CA SER A 189 -14.25 0.35 -7.65
C SER A 189 -13.97 1.71 -7.00
N ASP A 190 -13.98 2.79 -7.76
CA ASP A 190 -13.79 4.14 -7.25
C ASP A 190 -15.13 4.83 -6.91
N LEU A 191 -16.24 4.14 -7.11
CA LEU A 191 -17.57 4.61 -6.78
C LEU A 191 -18.18 3.85 -5.60
N LEU A 192 -19.09 4.52 -4.91
CA LEU A 192 -19.83 3.94 -3.79
C LEU A 192 -20.72 2.78 -4.27
N CYS A 193 -20.50 1.61 -3.70
CA CYS A 193 -21.36 0.44 -3.92
C CYS A 193 -22.56 0.48 -2.97
N VAL A 194 -22.32 0.62 -1.70
CA VAL A 194 -23.30 0.83 -0.63
C VAL A 194 -22.73 1.75 0.45
N ASN A 195 -23.58 2.51 1.10
CA ASN A 195 -23.18 3.46 2.13
C ASN A 195 -23.44 2.86 3.53
N PHE A 196 -22.39 2.60 4.31
CA PHE A 196 -22.47 2.15 5.70
C PHE A 196 -22.32 3.30 6.71
N THR A 197 -22.12 4.53 6.22
CA THR A 197 -21.95 5.72 7.07
C THR A 197 -23.28 6.39 7.36
N GLU A 198 -23.27 7.39 8.22
CA GLU A 198 -24.42 8.26 8.47
C GLU A 198 -24.46 9.47 7.54
N LEU A 199 -23.48 9.60 6.62
CA LEU A 199 -23.48 10.63 5.60
C LEU A 199 -24.50 10.30 4.50
N SER A 200 -25.11 11.30 3.90
CA SER A 200 -25.79 11.11 2.62
C SER A 200 -24.77 10.75 1.52
N ASP A 201 -25.24 10.18 0.41
CA ASP A 201 -24.35 9.82 -0.70
C ASP A 201 -23.64 11.05 -1.27
N ASP A 202 -24.32 12.18 -1.36
CA ASP A 202 -23.72 13.45 -1.82
C ASP A 202 -22.61 13.89 -0.86
N GLU A 203 -22.85 13.88 0.45
CA GLU A 203 -21.83 14.20 1.44
C GLU A 203 -20.64 13.21 1.43
N PHE A 204 -20.93 11.95 1.15
CA PHE A 204 -19.89 10.92 1.00
C PHE A 204 -18.98 11.23 -0.20
N TYR A 205 -19.57 11.54 -1.36
CA TYR A 205 -18.81 11.91 -2.56
C TYR A 205 -18.06 13.23 -2.38
N ASP A 206 -18.63 14.23 -1.71
CA ASP A 206 -17.92 15.46 -1.36
C ASP A 206 -16.65 15.17 -0.54
N CYS A 207 -16.73 14.23 0.42
CA CYS A 207 -15.58 13.81 1.20
C CYS A 207 -14.50 13.14 0.34
N LEU A 208 -14.88 12.22 -0.56
CA LEU A 208 -13.94 11.53 -1.44
C LEU A 208 -13.29 12.49 -2.43
N GLU A 209 -14.06 13.37 -3.04
CA GLU A 209 -13.57 14.37 -3.97
C GLU A 209 -12.56 15.29 -3.29
N TRP A 210 -12.91 15.85 -2.14
CA TRP A 210 -12.01 16.68 -1.35
C TRP A 210 -10.71 15.95 -1.01
N ALA A 211 -10.82 14.72 -0.49
CA ALA A 211 -9.67 13.93 -0.08
C ALA A 211 -8.73 13.65 -1.24
N ASN A 212 -9.27 13.12 -2.34
CA ASN A 212 -8.47 12.72 -3.49
C ASN A 212 -7.87 13.93 -4.23
N LYS A 213 -8.60 15.05 -4.35
CA LYS A 213 -8.02 16.30 -4.87
C LYS A 213 -6.86 16.77 -3.99
N THR A 214 -7.05 16.81 -2.67
CA THR A 214 -6.01 17.26 -1.72
C THR A 214 -4.75 16.40 -1.81
N LEU A 215 -4.90 15.08 -1.86
CA LEU A 215 -3.77 14.14 -1.98
C LEU A 215 -3.03 14.29 -3.30
N LEU A 216 -3.74 14.38 -4.42
CA LEU A 216 -3.13 14.51 -5.74
C LEU A 216 -2.47 15.87 -5.94
N GLU A 217 -3.08 16.95 -5.47
CA GLU A 217 -2.47 18.29 -5.50
C GLU A 217 -1.17 18.31 -4.69
N ASN A 218 -1.17 17.72 -3.48
CA ASN A 218 0.04 17.60 -2.66
C ASN A 218 1.14 16.80 -3.39
N TYR A 219 0.79 15.64 -3.95
CA TYR A 219 1.73 14.81 -4.70
C TYR A 219 2.35 15.56 -5.89
N HIS A 220 1.55 16.20 -6.73
CA HIS A 220 2.03 16.92 -7.89
C HIS A 220 2.87 18.15 -7.52
N LYS A 221 2.47 18.89 -6.50
CA LYS A 221 3.23 20.03 -5.98
C LYS A 221 4.64 19.62 -5.51
N GLU A 222 4.73 18.58 -4.69
CA GLU A 222 6.01 18.12 -4.16
C GLU A 222 6.86 17.41 -5.23
N SER A 223 6.25 16.65 -6.14
CA SER A 223 6.94 16.07 -7.29
C SER A 223 7.53 17.14 -8.20
N HIS A 224 6.78 18.20 -8.49
CA HIS A 224 7.27 19.34 -9.27
C HIS A 224 8.47 20.00 -8.57
N LYS A 225 8.36 20.30 -7.27
CA LYS A 225 9.43 20.91 -6.48
C LYS A 225 10.71 20.04 -6.50
N ARG A 226 10.58 18.73 -6.36
CA ARG A 226 11.73 17.80 -6.44
C ARG A 226 12.43 17.84 -7.79
N VAL A 227 11.67 17.85 -8.89
CA VAL A 227 12.23 17.95 -10.23
C VAL A 227 12.96 19.30 -10.43
N MET A 228 12.37 20.41 -9.95
CA MET A 228 13.01 21.73 -10.04
C MET A 228 14.31 21.78 -9.23
N ASN A 229 14.32 21.26 -8.01
CA ASN A 229 15.54 21.18 -7.19
C ASN A 229 16.65 20.35 -7.90
N GLN A 230 16.28 19.24 -8.53
CA GLN A 230 17.23 18.43 -9.32
C GLN A 230 17.84 19.21 -10.48
N ILE A 231 17.05 20.05 -11.15
CA ILE A 231 17.54 20.92 -12.23
C ILE A 231 18.57 21.91 -11.68
N GLU A 232 18.26 22.53 -10.54
CA GLU A 232 19.17 23.48 -9.88
C GLU A 232 20.47 22.79 -9.46
N ASP A 233 20.38 21.64 -8.78
CA ASP A 233 21.55 20.86 -8.33
C ASP A 233 22.48 20.48 -9.48
N ILE A 234 21.90 19.97 -10.59
CA ILE A 234 22.68 19.59 -11.77
C ILE A 234 23.51 20.75 -12.30
N TYR A 235 22.88 21.90 -12.49
CA TYR A 235 23.54 23.04 -13.14
C TYR A 235 24.44 23.83 -12.17
N GLN A 236 24.08 23.92 -10.90
CA GLN A 236 24.89 24.58 -9.87
C GLN A 236 26.08 23.72 -9.45
N ASN A 237 25.83 22.45 -9.18
CA ASN A 237 26.85 21.52 -8.67
C ASN A 237 27.58 20.75 -9.79
N ARG A 238 27.10 20.83 -11.04
CA ARG A 238 27.66 20.12 -12.20
C ARG A 238 27.80 18.62 -11.94
N ASP A 239 26.73 18.01 -11.37
CA ASP A 239 26.74 16.61 -10.98
C ASP A 239 26.96 15.68 -12.18
N SER A 240 28.18 15.19 -12.33
CA SER A 240 28.59 14.28 -13.42
C SER A 240 27.98 12.88 -13.30
N THR A 241 27.34 12.54 -12.19
CA THR A 241 26.71 11.22 -11.96
C THR A 241 25.25 11.19 -12.40
N PHE A 242 24.64 12.34 -12.62
CA PHE A 242 23.26 12.45 -13.07
C PHE A 242 23.07 11.78 -14.46
N ARG A 243 22.04 10.95 -14.57
CA ARG A 243 21.75 10.16 -15.77
C ARG A 243 20.50 10.60 -16.54
N GLY A 244 20.01 11.79 -16.24
CA GLY A 244 18.83 12.39 -16.88
C GLY A 244 17.55 12.26 -16.05
N PHE A 245 16.62 13.18 -16.27
CA PHE A 245 15.36 13.28 -15.50
C PHE A 245 14.46 12.04 -15.61
N ARG A 246 14.62 11.25 -16.68
CA ARG A 246 13.86 10.00 -16.86
C ARG A 246 14.24 8.89 -15.88
N HIS A 247 15.42 9.00 -15.27
CA HIS A 247 15.98 8.01 -14.36
C HIS A 247 16.18 8.57 -12.95
N ALA A 248 15.59 9.74 -12.66
CA ALA A 248 15.60 10.28 -11.31
C ALA A 248 14.77 9.34 -10.42
N ALA A 249 15.47 8.42 -9.76
CA ALA A 249 14.87 7.59 -8.74
C ALA A 249 14.38 8.47 -7.59
N SER A 250 13.25 8.12 -6.98
CA SER A 250 12.91 8.66 -5.68
C SER A 250 14.09 8.39 -4.72
N PRO A 251 14.51 9.36 -3.89
CA PRO A 251 15.65 9.19 -2.98
C PRO A 251 15.47 7.99 -2.03
N THR A 252 14.23 7.57 -1.79
CA THR A 252 13.87 6.49 -0.86
C THR A 252 13.64 5.15 -1.53
N THR A 253 13.38 5.13 -2.83
CA THR A 253 13.10 3.90 -3.56
C THR A 253 14.09 3.78 -4.70
N GLY A 254 14.95 2.80 -4.65
CA GLY A 254 15.74 2.40 -5.82
C GLY A 254 14.81 1.88 -6.92
N HIS A 255 13.92 2.73 -7.45
CA HIS A 255 13.07 2.36 -8.56
C HIS A 255 13.94 2.04 -9.75
N VAL A 256 14.06 0.77 -10.04
CA VAL A 256 14.49 0.29 -11.34
C VAL A 256 13.42 0.73 -12.33
N THR A 257 13.72 1.74 -13.13
CA THR A 257 12.91 2.10 -14.28
C THR A 257 12.86 0.87 -15.17
N MET A 258 11.68 0.30 -15.38
CA MET A 258 11.52 -0.72 -16.41
C MET A 258 11.98 -0.10 -17.73
N MET A 259 13.04 -0.65 -18.29
CA MET A 259 13.42 -0.35 -19.66
C MET A 259 12.35 -0.91 -20.58
N SER A 260 11.69 -0.03 -21.32
CA SER A 260 10.88 -0.40 -22.48
C SER A 260 11.78 -0.84 -23.61
#